data_437bffd45796b2aaa8eafdee05fe26b6
#
_entry.id   437bffd45796b2aaa8eafdee05fe26b6
#
_cell.length_a   1.000
_cell.length_b   1.000
_cell.length_c   1.000
_cell.angle_alpha   90.00
_cell.angle_beta   90.00
_cell.angle_gamma   90.00
#
_symmetry.space_group_name_H-M   'P 1'
#
loop_
_entity.id
_entity.type
_entity.pdbx_description
1 polymer ?
#
loop_
_entity_poly.entity_id
_entity_poly.type
_entity_poly.pdbx_seq_one_letter_code
_entity_poly.pdbx_strand_id
1 'polypeptide(L)'
;MALTQAEIDAEIKDHQDAYDKAVAGGAPVRHHPARDYPPYRSSRLRHPKLPLVAVSGGDPETVELSGPVFGVTDITEIDNDLTLQHRGEPIGERITVSGRLLDRAGRPVRGQLIEIWQANAAGRYAHLREQHPAPLDPNFTGVGRTLTDDQGRYAFTTVKPGPYPWGNHTNAWRPAHIHFSVFGTAFTQRLVTQMYFPGDPLFPHDPILRSVTDEAARARLVAAYDHDLSRPEFSLGYAWDIVLDGPSATWIEEGR
;
A
#
# COMPACT_ATOMS: atom_id res chain seq x y z
N MET A 1 30.05 -0.69 9.94
CA MET A 1 29.91 -0.74 8.47
C MET A 1 28.43 -0.76 8.15
N ALA A 2 27.99 -0.12 7.09
CA ALA A 2 26.62 -0.24 6.60
C ALA A 2 26.43 -1.65 5.99
N LEU A 3 25.27 -2.27 6.19
CA LEU A 3 24.96 -3.59 5.66
C LEU A 3 24.85 -3.55 4.12
N THR A 4 25.18 -4.65 3.50
CA THR A 4 25.07 -4.88 2.06
C THR A 4 23.72 -5.50 1.70
N GLN A 5 23.34 -5.50 0.42
CA GLN A 5 22.14 -6.22 -0.04
C GLN A 5 22.22 -7.72 0.27
N ALA A 6 23.38 -8.35 0.06
CA ALA A 6 23.55 -9.78 0.33
C ALA A 6 23.33 -10.15 1.81
N GLU A 7 23.77 -9.30 2.72
CA GLU A 7 23.52 -9.50 4.18
C GLU A 7 22.04 -9.35 4.51
N ILE A 8 21.35 -8.40 3.90
CA ILE A 8 19.89 -8.23 4.07
C ILE A 8 19.12 -9.41 3.45
N ASP A 9 19.52 -9.88 2.26
CA ASP A 9 18.89 -11.03 1.60
C ASP A 9 19.04 -12.30 2.44
N ALA A 10 20.20 -12.49 3.09
CA ALA A 10 20.42 -13.59 4.04
C ALA A 10 19.48 -13.50 5.24
N GLU A 11 19.36 -12.32 5.86
CA GLU A 11 18.44 -12.11 6.97
C GLU A 11 16.97 -12.35 6.56
N ILE A 12 16.57 -11.90 5.36
CA ILE A 12 15.22 -12.14 4.80
C ILE A 12 14.98 -13.65 4.68
N LYS A 13 15.97 -14.38 4.14
CA LYS A 13 15.87 -15.83 3.96
C LYS A 13 15.75 -16.54 5.31
N ASP A 14 16.56 -16.19 6.29
CA ASP A 14 16.54 -16.81 7.63
C ASP A 14 15.15 -16.63 8.28
N HIS A 15 14.55 -15.46 8.16
CA HIS A 15 13.21 -15.19 8.66
C HIS A 15 12.14 -15.98 7.92
N GLN A 16 12.27 -16.13 6.59
CA GLN A 16 11.34 -16.94 5.80
C GLN A 16 11.43 -18.41 6.18
N ASP A 17 12.65 -18.96 6.26
CA ASP A 17 12.89 -20.36 6.64
C ASP A 17 12.33 -20.66 8.05
N ALA A 18 12.51 -19.73 9.00
CA ALA A 18 11.94 -19.85 10.34
C ALA A 18 10.41 -19.83 10.35
N TYR A 19 9.79 -18.97 9.55
CA TYR A 19 8.35 -18.92 9.37
C TYR A 19 7.81 -20.22 8.76
N ASP A 20 8.38 -20.67 7.66
CA ASP A 20 7.95 -21.89 6.95
C ASP A 20 8.06 -23.12 7.85
N LYS A 21 9.13 -23.22 8.65
CA LYS A 21 9.30 -24.27 9.66
C LYS A 21 8.24 -24.20 10.75
N ALA A 22 7.91 -23.00 11.23
CA ALA A 22 6.88 -22.82 12.26
C ALA A 22 5.50 -23.23 11.75
N VAL A 23 5.12 -22.83 10.53
CA VAL A 23 3.86 -23.19 9.88
C VAL A 23 3.78 -24.70 9.65
N ALA A 24 4.84 -25.32 9.15
CA ALA A 24 4.93 -26.77 9.00
C ALA A 24 4.81 -27.51 10.35
N GLY A 25 5.21 -26.88 11.45
CA GLY A 25 5.05 -27.36 12.83
C GLY A 25 3.67 -27.07 13.44
N GLY A 26 2.71 -26.51 12.68
CA GLY A 26 1.35 -26.23 13.13
C GLY A 26 1.13 -24.81 13.69
N ALA A 27 2.08 -23.91 13.56
CA ALA A 27 1.85 -22.50 13.90
C ALA A 27 0.81 -21.86 12.95
N PRO A 28 0.00 -20.90 13.41
CA PRO A 28 -0.98 -20.24 12.55
C PRO A 28 -0.28 -19.44 11.44
N VAL A 29 -0.88 -19.45 10.26
CA VAL A 29 -0.45 -18.63 9.13
C VAL A 29 -0.65 -17.15 9.45
N ARG A 30 0.35 -16.33 9.16
CA ARG A 30 0.31 -14.87 9.34
C ARG A 30 0.14 -14.17 8.00
N HIS A 31 -0.93 -13.42 7.86
CA HIS A 31 -1.24 -12.67 6.63
C HIS A 31 -0.69 -11.23 6.63
N HIS A 32 -0.10 -10.78 7.72
CA HIS A 32 0.44 -9.42 7.90
C HIS A 32 1.91 -9.48 8.36
N PRO A 33 2.66 -8.40 8.15
CA PRO A 33 4.06 -8.35 8.56
C PRO A 33 4.21 -8.37 10.07
N ALA A 34 5.24 -9.02 10.55
CA ALA A 34 5.63 -8.93 11.95
C ALA A 34 5.91 -7.45 12.32
N ARG A 35 5.52 -7.05 13.54
CA ARG A 35 5.79 -5.69 14.05
C ARG A 35 7.29 -5.41 14.10
N ASP A 36 8.08 -6.40 14.53
CA ASP A 36 9.52 -6.36 14.45
C ASP A 36 10.01 -7.35 13.40
N TYR A 37 10.64 -6.81 12.35
CA TYR A 37 11.21 -7.57 11.25
C TYR A 37 12.62 -7.03 10.98
N PRO A 38 13.67 -7.62 11.55
CA PRO A 38 15.03 -7.09 11.52
C PRO A 38 15.57 -6.67 10.15
N PRO A 39 15.30 -7.40 9.03
CA PRO A 39 15.74 -6.95 7.71
C PRO A 39 15.19 -5.57 7.31
N TYR A 40 14.00 -5.20 7.80
CA TYR A 40 13.47 -3.84 7.75
C TYR A 40 13.84 -3.09 9.02
N ARG A 41 14.93 -2.33 9.00
CA ARG A 41 15.56 -1.71 10.17
C ARG A 41 14.64 -0.78 10.98
N SER A 42 13.66 -0.18 10.32
CA SER A 42 12.70 0.70 10.97
C SER A 42 11.42 -0.01 11.43
N SER A 43 11.30 -1.33 11.29
CA SER A 43 10.08 -2.07 11.67
C SER A 43 9.70 -1.90 13.14
N ARG A 44 10.70 -1.83 14.05
CA ARG A 44 10.49 -1.52 15.48
C ARG A 44 9.77 -0.20 15.74
N LEU A 45 9.75 0.73 14.77
CA LEU A 45 9.02 2.01 14.88
C LEU A 45 7.52 1.86 14.61
N ARG A 46 7.07 0.69 14.14
CA ARG A 46 5.64 0.37 13.99
C ARG A 46 4.93 0.24 15.33
N HIS A 47 5.67 -0.08 16.40
CA HIS A 47 5.09 -0.15 17.73
C HIS A 47 4.68 1.24 18.23
N PRO A 48 3.48 1.40 18.79
CA PRO A 48 3.12 2.60 19.52
C PRO A 48 4.11 2.86 20.66
N LYS A 49 4.51 4.10 20.85
CA LYS A 49 5.42 4.47 21.95
C LYS A 49 4.70 4.53 23.31
N LEU A 50 3.40 4.70 23.27
CA LEU A 50 2.53 4.73 24.44
C LEU A 50 1.64 3.48 24.43
N PRO A 51 1.20 3.00 25.61
CA PRO A 51 0.21 1.93 25.69
C PRO A 51 -1.03 2.29 24.87
N LEU A 52 -1.58 1.30 24.14
CA LEU A 52 -2.85 1.47 23.46
C LEU A 52 -3.94 1.72 24.51
N VAL A 53 -4.75 2.73 24.28
CA VAL A 53 -5.97 2.94 25.07
C VAL A 53 -7.00 1.92 24.61
N ALA A 54 -7.48 1.09 25.54
CA ALA A 54 -8.55 0.19 25.24
C ALA A 54 -9.82 1.02 24.96
N VAL A 55 -10.27 1.02 23.73
CA VAL A 55 -11.60 1.54 23.38
C VAL A 55 -12.57 0.42 23.72
N SER A 56 -13.43 0.65 24.71
CA SER A 56 -14.48 -0.32 25.03
C SER A 56 -15.38 -0.49 23.81
N GLY A 57 -15.36 -1.66 23.21
CA GLY A 57 -16.01 -1.98 21.94
C GLY A 57 -17.55 -1.94 21.95
N GLY A 58 -18.14 -1.24 22.91
CA GLY A 58 -19.57 -1.05 23.06
C GLY A 58 -20.08 0.36 22.77
N ASP A 59 -19.19 1.32 22.53
CA ASP A 59 -19.61 2.71 22.27
C ASP A 59 -18.95 3.25 21.00
N PRO A 60 -19.56 3.01 19.82
CA PRO A 60 -19.10 3.57 18.55
C PRO A 60 -19.04 5.10 18.59
N GLU A 61 -19.92 5.76 19.34
CA GLU A 61 -20.03 7.21 19.41
C GLU A 61 -18.79 7.86 20.03
N THR A 62 -18.22 7.26 21.06
CA THR A 62 -16.98 7.74 21.68
C THR A 62 -15.78 7.63 20.72
N VAL A 63 -15.78 6.65 19.84
CA VAL A 63 -14.73 6.44 18.84
C VAL A 63 -14.89 7.42 17.68
N GLU A 64 -16.11 7.68 17.24
CA GLU A 64 -16.43 8.66 16.17
C GLU A 64 -16.08 10.08 16.58
N LEU A 65 -16.33 10.46 17.84
CA LEU A 65 -16.00 11.80 18.37
C LEU A 65 -14.49 12.08 18.44
N SER A 66 -13.65 11.06 18.43
CA SER A 66 -12.19 11.21 18.44
C SER A 66 -11.55 11.06 17.06
N GLY A 67 -12.32 10.73 16.02
CA GLY A 67 -11.84 10.59 14.65
C GLY A 67 -11.74 11.92 13.90
N PRO A 68 -10.85 12.04 12.90
CA PRO A 68 -10.86 13.20 12.02
C PRO A 68 -12.15 13.21 11.17
N VAL A 69 -12.78 14.38 11.07
CA VAL A 69 -13.95 14.57 10.22
C VAL A 69 -13.46 14.78 8.77
N PHE A 70 -13.73 13.82 7.89
CA PHE A 70 -13.58 13.99 6.45
C PHE A 70 -14.96 14.15 5.81
N GLY A 71 -15.17 15.25 5.09
CA GLY A 71 -16.37 15.43 4.29
C GLY A 71 -16.25 14.67 2.96
N VAL A 72 -17.24 13.85 2.64
CA VAL A 72 -17.36 13.25 1.30
C VAL A 72 -17.47 14.35 0.23
N THR A 73 -17.96 15.52 0.62
CA THR A 73 -18.07 16.72 -0.21
C THR A 73 -16.74 17.38 -0.56
N ASP A 74 -15.64 16.99 0.10
CA ASP A 74 -14.31 17.55 -0.13
C ASP A 74 -13.56 16.85 -1.28
N ILE A 75 -14.17 15.83 -1.91
CA ILE A 75 -13.59 15.09 -3.03
C ILE A 75 -14.14 15.67 -4.33
N THR A 76 -13.23 16.11 -5.20
CA THR A 76 -13.56 16.66 -6.51
C THR A 76 -13.42 15.61 -7.60
N GLU A 77 -13.98 15.89 -8.80
CA GLU A 77 -13.89 14.99 -9.95
C GLU A 77 -12.45 14.74 -10.45
N ILE A 78 -11.52 15.63 -10.10
CA ILE A 78 -10.11 15.49 -10.50
C ILE A 78 -9.24 14.79 -9.45
N ASP A 79 -9.78 14.50 -8.27
CA ASP A 79 -8.99 13.88 -7.19
C ASP A 79 -8.59 12.44 -7.52
N ASN A 80 -9.33 11.76 -8.39
CA ASN A 80 -9.04 10.42 -8.86
C ASN A 80 -8.31 10.38 -10.22
N ASP A 81 -7.97 11.53 -10.80
CA ASP A 81 -7.07 11.60 -11.95
C ASP A 81 -5.84 12.47 -11.64
N LEU A 82 -4.75 11.81 -11.20
CA LEU A 82 -3.53 12.48 -10.79
C LEU A 82 -2.79 13.12 -11.98
N THR A 83 -3.21 12.82 -13.20
CA THR A 83 -2.61 13.39 -14.42
C THR A 83 -3.24 14.72 -14.83
N LEU A 84 -4.36 15.10 -14.21
CA LEU A 84 -5.09 16.34 -14.51
C LEU A 84 -4.96 17.41 -13.41
N GLN A 85 -4.20 17.16 -12.36
CA GLN A 85 -4.04 18.08 -11.23
C GLN A 85 -3.17 19.31 -11.55
N HIS A 86 -2.48 19.31 -12.69
CA HIS A 86 -1.62 20.39 -13.18
C HIS A 86 -1.98 20.78 -14.61
N ARG A 87 -1.49 21.93 -15.07
CA ARG A 87 -1.75 22.43 -16.42
C ARG A 87 -1.03 21.64 -17.51
N GLY A 88 0.12 21.05 -17.20
CA GLY A 88 0.92 20.25 -18.12
C GLY A 88 0.74 18.76 -17.86
N GLU A 89 1.10 17.97 -18.86
CA GLU A 89 1.08 16.52 -18.78
C GLU A 89 2.23 16.00 -17.89
N PRO A 90 1.99 15.03 -17.00
CA PRO A 90 3.06 14.38 -16.25
C PRO A 90 3.88 13.46 -17.15
N ILE A 91 5.15 13.25 -16.77
CA ILE A 91 6.09 12.39 -17.48
C ILE A 91 5.91 10.95 -16.99
N GLY A 92 5.78 10.00 -17.90
CA GLY A 92 5.74 8.57 -17.58
C GLY A 92 4.66 7.78 -18.27
N GLU A 93 4.65 6.47 -18.03
CA GLU A 93 3.60 5.58 -18.50
C GLU A 93 2.30 5.87 -17.75
N ARG A 94 1.26 6.30 -18.46
CA ARG A 94 -0.05 6.50 -17.86
C ARG A 94 -0.72 5.15 -17.60
N ILE A 95 -1.26 5.00 -16.41
CA ILE A 95 -1.97 3.79 -15.98
C ILE A 95 -3.33 4.13 -15.40
N THR A 96 -4.26 3.19 -15.55
CA THR A 96 -5.54 3.18 -14.83
C THR A 96 -5.51 2.01 -13.85
N VAL A 97 -5.74 2.28 -12.59
CA VAL A 97 -5.88 1.26 -11.55
C VAL A 97 -7.34 1.18 -11.14
N SER A 98 -7.90 -0.01 -11.13
CA SER A 98 -9.27 -0.26 -10.68
C SER A 98 -9.35 -1.53 -9.86
N GLY A 99 -10.31 -1.60 -8.96
CA GLY A 99 -10.55 -2.78 -8.13
C GLY A 99 -11.79 -2.61 -7.28
N ARG A 100 -11.98 -3.53 -6.35
CA ARG A 100 -13.10 -3.51 -5.40
C ARG A 100 -12.58 -3.51 -3.98
N LEU A 101 -13.28 -2.80 -3.13
CA LEU A 101 -13.13 -2.88 -1.69
C LEU A 101 -14.20 -3.85 -1.16
N LEU A 102 -13.75 -4.92 -0.52
CA LEU A 102 -14.58 -6.03 -0.07
C LEU A 102 -14.41 -6.27 1.43
N ASP A 103 -15.46 -6.73 2.09
CA ASP A 103 -15.40 -7.27 3.45
C ASP A 103 -14.94 -8.74 3.45
N ARG A 104 -14.81 -9.34 4.64
CA ARG A 104 -14.40 -10.74 4.81
C ARG A 104 -15.33 -11.78 4.13
N ALA A 105 -16.56 -11.41 3.84
CA ALA A 105 -17.55 -12.25 3.18
C ALA A 105 -17.58 -12.00 1.65
N GLY A 106 -16.69 -11.16 1.12
CA GLY A 106 -16.67 -10.78 -0.28
C GLY A 106 -17.76 -9.80 -0.69
N ARG A 107 -18.43 -9.16 0.28
CA ARG A 107 -19.46 -8.16 0.00
C ARG A 107 -18.83 -6.79 -0.26
N PRO A 108 -19.40 -6.00 -1.19
CA PRO A 108 -18.88 -4.66 -1.50
C PRO A 108 -19.00 -3.70 -0.31
N VAL A 109 -17.93 -2.95 -0.05
CA VAL A 109 -17.89 -1.87 0.94
C VAL A 109 -17.99 -0.55 0.18
N ARG A 110 -19.10 0.17 0.39
CA ARG A 110 -19.54 1.32 -0.41
C ARG A 110 -19.19 2.64 0.24
N GLY A 111 -19.02 3.69 -0.59
CA GLY A 111 -18.86 5.07 -0.12
C GLY A 111 -17.61 5.29 0.73
N GLN A 112 -16.60 4.41 0.60
CA GLN A 112 -15.38 4.51 1.40
C GLN A 112 -14.35 5.39 0.71
N LEU A 113 -13.74 6.26 1.48
CA LEU A 113 -12.62 7.06 1.04
C LEU A 113 -11.36 6.21 0.93
N ILE A 114 -10.70 6.31 -0.21
CA ILE A 114 -9.37 5.75 -0.47
C ILE A 114 -8.45 6.91 -0.83
N GLU A 115 -7.45 7.17 -0.01
CA GLU A 115 -6.34 8.06 -0.35
C GLU A 115 -5.20 7.24 -0.96
N ILE A 116 -4.57 7.80 -1.97
CA ILE A 116 -3.43 7.20 -2.68
C ILE A 116 -2.27 8.19 -2.70
N TRP A 117 -1.03 7.68 -2.55
CA TRP A 117 0.17 8.47 -2.78
C TRP A 117 1.31 7.60 -3.32
N GLN A 118 2.15 8.20 -4.12
CA GLN A 118 3.21 7.51 -4.83
C GLN A 118 4.37 8.43 -5.22
N ALA A 119 5.50 7.83 -5.57
CA ALA A 119 6.58 8.51 -6.28
C ALA A 119 6.17 8.82 -7.74
N ASN A 120 6.85 9.77 -8.38
CA ASN A 120 6.71 9.99 -9.82
C ASN A 120 7.37 8.85 -10.63
N ALA A 121 7.31 8.91 -11.95
CA ALA A 121 7.90 7.90 -12.83
C ALA A 121 9.42 7.75 -12.68
N ALA A 122 10.13 8.76 -12.18
CA ALA A 122 11.55 8.71 -11.88
C ALA A 122 11.88 8.16 -10.48
N GLY A 123 10.88 7.75 -9.69
CA GLY A 123 11.05 7.24 -8.34
C GLY A 123 11.25 8.33 -7.28
N ARG A 124 10.74 9.54 -7.50
CA ARG A 124 10.89 10.65 -6.56
C ARG A 124 9.54 11.16 -6.06
N TYR A 125 9.45 11.38 -4.73
CA TYR A 125 8.29 12.02 -4.10
C TYR A 125 8.39 13.54 -4.13
N ALA A 126 7.27 14.21 -4.31
CA ALA A 126 7.16 15.66 -4.16
C ALA A 126 7.09 16.05 -2.67
N HIS A 127 8.15 15.76 -1.91
CA HIS A 127 8.21 15.97 -0.47
C HIS A 127 9.52 16.64 -0.05
N LEU A 128 9.46 17.58 0.92
CA LEU A 128 10.61 18.37 1.37
C LEU A 128 11.78 17.54 1.95
N ARG A 129 11.50 16.35 2.48
CA ARG A 129 12.52 15.47 3.03
C ARG A 129 13.10 14.47 2.02
N GLU A 130 12.56 14.46 0.82
CA GLU A 130 13.05 13.59 -0.24
C GLU A 130 14.38 14.12 -0.77
N GLN A 131 15.41 13.29 -0.79
CA GLN A 131 16.76 13.66 -1.21
C GLN A 131 17.27 12.84 -2.40
N HIS A 132 16.43 11.94 -2.95
CA HIS A 132 16.81 11.18 -4.12
C HIS A 132 17.10 12.14 -5.30
N PRO A 133 18.27 12.01 -6.00
CA PRO A 133 18.67 12.95 -7.06
C PRO A 133 17.86 12.82 -8.36
N ALA A 134 16.91 11.89 -8.46
CA ALA A 134 16.00 11.81 -9.60
C ALA A 134 15.21 13.12 -9.78
N PRO A 135 14.82 13.49 -11.02
CA PRO A 135 14.11 14.73 -11.27
C PRO A 135 12.72 14.74 -10.64
N LEU A 136 12.30 15.89 -10.14
CA LEU A 136 10.89 16.14 -9.86
C LEU A 136 10.14 16.36 -11.17
N ASP A 137 8.91 15.88 -11.23
CA ASP A 137 7.98 16.21 -12.30
C ASP A 137 7.16 17.44 -11.87
N PRO A 138 7.25 18.57 -12.57
CA PRO A 138 6.51 19.78 -12.22
C PRO A 138 4.99 19.64 -12.43
N ASN A 139 4.55 18.61 -13.15
CA ASN A 139 3.16 18.33 -13.47
C ASN A 139 2.59 17.12 -12.72
N PHE A 140 3.27 16.67 -11.65
CA PHE A 140 2.82 15.51 -10.89
C PHE A 140 3.07 15.67 -9.39
N THR A 141 2.01 15.72 -8.61
CA THR A 141 2.07 15.75 -7.14
C THR A 141 2.15 14.34 -6.53
N GLY A 142 1.53 13.36 -7.17
CA GLY A 142 1.53 11.97 -6.74
C GLY A 142 0.60 11.68 -5.56
N VAL A 143 -0.41 12.49 -5.31
CA VAL A 143 -1.42 12.31 -4.26
C VAL A 143 -2.80 12.42 -4.89
N GLY A 144 -3.70 11.50 -4.55
CA GLY A 144 -5.07 11.50 -5.05
C GLY A 144 -6.05 10.84 -4.09
N ARG A 145 -7.33 10.91 -4.43
CA ARG A 145 -8.43 10.34 -3.65
C ARG A 145 -9.47 9.74 -4.58
N THR A 146 -10.13 8.70 -4.11
CA THR A 146 -11.29 8.13 -4.78
C THR A 146 -12.28 7.61 -3.77
N LEU A 147 -13.53 7.47 -4.17
CA LEU A 147 -14.58 6.83 -3.37
C LEU A 147 -14.98 5.50 -4.00
N THR A 148 -15.35 4.54 -3.17
CA THR A 148 -15.98 3.32 -3.68
C THR A 148 -17.44 3.58 -4.02
N ASP A 149 -17.88 3.03 -5.17
CA ASP A 149 -19.28 3.07 -5.62
C ASP A 149 -20.18 2.08 -4.87
N ASP A 150 -21.43 1.96 -5.30
CA ASP A 150 -22.41 1.03 -4.73
C ASP A 150 -22.05 -0.46 -4.90
N GLN A 151 -21.12 -0.76 -5.80
CA GLN A 151 -20.57 -2.10 -6.01
C GLN A 151 -19.20 -2.28 -5.33
N GLY A 152 -18.79 -1.32 -4.49
CA GLY A 152 -17.49 -1.29 -3.85
C GLY A 152 -16.33 -1.03 -4.82
N ARG A 153 -16.59 -0.62 -6.05
CA ARG A 153 -15.56 -0.38 -7.06
C ARG A 153 -14.91 0.98 -6.84
N TYR A 154 -13.61 1.03 -7.06
CA TYR A 154 -12.83 2.26 -7.14
C TYR A 154 -12.01 2.27 -8.41
N ALA A 155 -11.67 3.45 -8.89
CA ALA A 155 -10.75 3.63 -10.00
C ALA A 155 -10.03 4.98 -9.89
N PHE A 156 -8.81 5.02 -10.40
CA PHE A 156 -8.06 6.26 -10.57
C PHE A 156 -7.06 6.15 -11.73
N THR A 157 -6.69 7.30 -12.29
CA THR A 157 -5.67 7.41 -13.33
C THR A 157 -4.43 8.08 -12.75
N THR A 158 -3.26 7.55 -13.09
CA THR A 158 -1.97 8.09 -12.63
C THR A 158 -0.85 7.76 -13.63
N VAL A 159 0.38 8.12 -13.32
CA VAL A 159 1.58 7.57 -13.98
C VAL A 159 2.16 6.43 -13.15
N LYS A 160 2.69 5.41 -13.81
CA LYS A 160 3.35 4.30 -13.12
C LYS A 160 4.57 4.81 -12.35
N PRO A 161 4.66 4.59 -11.03
CA PRO A 161 5.79 5.04 -10.24
C PRO A 161 7.06 4.31 -10.62
N GLY A 162 8.20 4.98 -10.50
CA GLY A 162 9.51 4.33 -10.56
C GLY A 162 9.94 3.73 -9.23
N PRO A 163 10.88 2.77 -9.25
CA PRO A 163 11.56 2.31 -8.04
C PRO A 163 12.43 3.42 -7.46
N TYR A 164 12.69 3.38 -6.15
CA TYR A 164 13.51 4.40 -5.50
C TYR A 164 14.44 3.86 -4.42
N PRO A 165 15.62 4.49 -4.21
CA PRO A 165 16.51 4.12 -3.12
C PRO A 165 15.98 4.63 -1.79
N TRP A 166 16.30 3.93 -0.69
CA TRP A 166 15.93 4.32 0.66
C TRP A 166 16.99 3.95 1.69
N GLY A 167 16.91 4.52 2.89
CA GLY A 167 17.96 4.45 3.90
C GLY A 167 17.98 3.19 4.77
N ASN A 168 17.56 2.02 4.28
CA ASN A 168 17.55 0.77 5.08
C ASN A 168 18.96 0.17 5.25
N HIS A 169 19.72 0.16 4.18
CA HIS A 169 21.11 -0.35 4.10
C HIS A 169 21.81 0.24 2.88
N THR A 170 23.06 -0.13 2.66
CA THR A 170 23.81 0.32 1.48
C THR A 170 23.16 -0.21 0.21
N ASN A 171 22.84 0.71 -0.72
CA ASN A 171 22.20 0.40 -2.01
C ASN A 171 20.83 -0.29 -1.87
N ALA A 172 20.05 0.07 -0.85
CA ALA A 172 18.69 -0.41 -0.70
C ALA A 172 17.74 0.26 -1.70
N TRP A 173 16.93 -0.53 -2.39
CA TRP A 173 15.94 -0.07 -3.35
C TRP A 173 14.56 -0.64 -3.04
N ARG A 174 13.53 0.18 -3.23
CA ARG A 174 12.14 -0.25 -3.18
C ARG A 174 11.61 -0.49 -4.59
N PRO A 175 10.85 -1.59 -4.83
CA PRO A 175 10.13 -1.78 -6.09
C PRO A 175 9.10 -0.66 -6.32
N ALA A 176 8.65 -0.53 -7.56
CA ALA A 176 7.54 0.35 -7.91
C ALA A 176 6.29 -0.02 -7.10
N HIS A 177 5.68 0.96 -6.42
CA HIS A 177 4.47 0.73 -5.62
C HIS A 177 3.66 2.01 -5.45
N ILE A 178 2.37 1.81 -5.18
CA ILE A 178 1.43 2.88 -4.81
C ILE A 178 0.94 2.60 -3.39
N HIS A 179 0.97 3.61 -2.54
CA HIS A 179 0.41 3.54 -1.19
C HIS A 179 -1.09 3.79 -1.22
N PHE A 180 -1.80 3.07 -0.36
CA PHE A 180 -3.23 3.21 -0.14
C PHE A 180 -3.52 3.43 1.34
N SER A 181 -4.43 4.33 1.64
CA SER A 181 -5.04 4.49 2.94
C SER A 181 -6.55 4.39 2.76
N VAL A 182 -7.13 3.31 3.25
CA VAL A 182 -8.57 3.06 3.19
C VAL A 182 -9.18 3.43 4.51
N PHE A 183 -10.21 4.26 4.51
CA PHE A 183 -10.91 4.70 5.70
C PHE A 183 -12.20 3.88 5.86
N GLY A 184 -12.40 3.32 7.05
CA GLY A 184 -13.64 2.64 7.40
C GLY A 184 -14.79 3.62 7.65
N THR A 185 -16.02 3.10 7.71
CA THR A 185 -17.26 3.88 7.91
C THR A 185 -17.28 4.71 9.19
N ALA A 186 -16.56 4.28 10.20
CA ALA A 186 -16.46 4.94 11.50
C ALA A 186 -15.07 5.51 11.79
N PHE A 187 -14.22 5.68 10.78
CA PHE A 187 -12.82 6.12 10.92
C PHE A 187 -11.96 5.30 11.90
N THR A 188 -12.52 4.25 12.47
CA THR A 188 -11.88 3.37 13.44
C THR A 188 -11.10 2.23 12.82
N GLN A 189 -11.40 1.94 11.55
CA GLN A 189 -10.70 0.93 10.76
C GLN A 189 -9.98 1.62 9.62
N ARG A 190 -8.69 1.82 9.77
CA ARG A 190 -7.82 2.34 8.73
C ARG A 190 -6.89 1.25 8.26
N LEU A 191 -7.02 0.88 7.00
CA LEU A 191 -6.04 0.05 6.32
C LEU A 191 -5.03 0.95 5.62
N VAL A 192 -3.76 0.83 5.97
CA VAL A 192 -2.65 1.42 5.22
C VAL A 192 -1.86 0.28 4.59
N THR A 193 -1.78 0.26 3.28
CA THR A 193 -1.16 -0.81 2.52
C THR A 193 -0.45 -0.29 1.28
N GLN A 194 0.15 -1.19 0.51
CA GLN A 194 0.87 -0.88 -0.72
C GLN A 194 0.46 -1.85 -1.82
N MET A 195 0.17 -1.32 -3.00
CA MET A 195 0.00 -2.10 -4.23
C MET A 195 1.32 -2.13 -5.00
N TYR A 196 1.73 -3.30 -5.41
CA TYR A 196 2.92 -3.53 -6.22
C TYR A 196 2.56 -3.93 -7.65
N PHE A 197 3.50 -3.75 -8.57
CA PHE A 197 3.32 -4.12 -9.98
C PHE A 197 3.92 -5.49 -10.28
N PRO A 198 3.30 -6.31 -11.17
CA PRO A 198 3.77 -7.66 -11.43
C PRO A 198 5.15 -7.67 -12.10
N GLY A 199 5.96 -8.69 -11.75
CA GLY A 199 7.24 -8.95 -12.40
C GLY A 199 8.39 -8.02 -12.00
N ASP A 200 8.26 -7.24 -10.92
CA ASP A 200 9.36 -6.36 -10.47
C ASP A 200 10.53 -7.20 -9.91
N PRO A 201 11.75 -7.03 -10.45
CA PRO A 201 12.93 -7.79 -10.03
C PRO A 201 13.40 -7.46 -8.60
N LEU A 202 12.91 -6.38 -8.00
CA LEU A 202 13.27 -5.96 -6.63
C LEU A 202 12.48 -6.70 -5.54
N PHE A 203 11.44 -7.46 -5.87
CA PHE A 203 10.62 -8.17 -4.88
C PHE A 203 11.41 -9.05 -3.90
N PRO A 204 12.39 -9.86 -4.36
CA PRO A 204 13.19 -10.67 -3.43
C PRO A 204 14.02 -9.84 -2.46
N HIS A 205 14.36 -8.62 -2.83
CA HIS A 205 15.32 -7.75 -2.14
C HIS A 205 14.64 -6.67 -1.27
N ASP A 206 13.32 -6.51 -1.36
CA ASP A 206 12.58 -5.51 -0.55
C ASP A 206 12.16 -6.09 0.81
N PRO A 207 12.82 -5.70 1.93
CA PRO A 207 12.47 -6.21 3.25
C PRO A 207 11.10 -5.75 3.73
N ILE A 208 10.51 -4.70 3.14
CA ILE A 208 9.14 -4.27 3.50
C ILE A 208 8.13 -5.25 2.89
N LEU A 209 8.22 -5.56 1.60
CA LEU A 209 7.36 -6.57 0.98
C LEU A 209 7.59 -7.95 1.62
N ARG A 210 8.85 -8.32 1.85
CA ARG A 210 9.23 -9.61 2.45
C ARG A 210 8.85 -9.75 3.92
N SER A 211 8.53 -8.64 4.60
CA SER A 211 8.02 -8.72 5.98
C SER A 211 6.63 -9.36 6.08
N VAL A 212 5.89 -9.44 4.97
CA VAL A 212 4.71 -10.31 4.82
C VAL A 212 5.22 -11.70 4.46
N THR A 213 5.40 -12.57 5.46
CA THR A 213 6.05 -13.87 5.27
C THR A 213 5.18 -14.91 4.56
N ASP A 214 3.86 -14.81 4.68
CA ASP A 214 2.94 -15.66 3.92
C ASP A 214 2.95 -15.28 2.43
N GLU A 215 3.27 -16.27 1.57
CA GLU A 215 3.38 -16.06 0.12
C GLU A 215 2.05 -15.66 -0.52
N ALA A 216 0.95 -16.28 -0.09
CA ALA A 216 -0.37 -15.95 -0.61
C ALA A 216 -0.80 -14.54 -0.20
N ALA A 217 -0.44 -14.09 1.02
CA ALA A 217 -0.68 -12.73 1.47
C ALA A 217 0.16 -11.72 0.66
N ARG A 218 1.44 -12.02 0.38
CA ARG A 218 2.27 -11.18 -0.49
C ARG A 218 1.72 -11.08 -1.91
N ALA A 219 1.27 -12.21 -2.47
CA ALA A 219 0.70 -12.23 -3.81
C ALA A 219 -0.52 -11.31 -3.94
N ARG A 220 -1.33 -11.18 -2.89
CA ARG A 220 -2.48 -10.26 -2.84
C ARG A 220 -2.10 -8.77 -2.83
N LEU A 221 -0.84 -8.43 -2.58
CA LEU A 221 -0.34 -7.06 -2.69
C LEU A 221 0.08 -6.70 -4.12
N VAL A 222 0.14 -7.66 -5.02
CA VAL A 222 0.58 -7.44 -6.41
C VAL A 222 -0.66 -7.33 -7.31
N ALA A 223 -0.77 -6.20 -8.02
CA ALA A 223 -1.83 -5.97 -9.00
C ALA A 223 -1.67 -6.90 -10.21
N ALA A 224 -2.77 -7.21 -10.86
CA ALA A 224 -2.75 -7.90 -12.15
C ALA A 224 -2.85 -6.89 -13.29
N TYR A 225 -2.04 -7.06 -14.35
CA TYR A 225 -2.29 -6.37 -15.61
C TYR A 225 -3.63 -6.84 -16.17
N ASP A 226 -4.47 -5.90 -16.56
CA ASP A 226 -5.79 -6.17 -17.14
C ASP A 226 -5.94 -5.39 -18.44
N HIS A 227 -5.97 -6.13 -19.55
CA HIS A 227 -6.08 -5.51 -20.87
C HIS A 227 -7.42 -4.81 -21.09
N ASP A 228 -8.49 -5.35 -20.51
CA ASP A 228 -9.85 -4.79 -20.68
C ASP A 228 -10.04 -3.48 -19.89
N LEU A 229 -9.24 -3.25 -18.86
CA LEU A 229 -9.16 -1.96 -18.18
C LEU A 229 -8.26 -0.94 -18.89
N SER A 230 -7.47 -1.39 -19.86
CA SER A 230 -6.60 -0.49 -20.62
C SER A 230 -7.44 0.38 -21.55
N ARG A 231 -7.11 1.67 -21.59
CA ARG A 231 -7.76 2.62 -22.51
C ARG A 231 -6.86 2.77 -23.73
N PRO A 232 -7.36 2.44 -24.96
CA PRO A 232 -6.54 2.50 -26.17
C PRO A 232 -5.84 3.85 -26.33
N GLU A 233 -4.53 3.80 -26.62
CA GLU A 233 -3.66 4.97 -26.84
C GLU A 233 -3.57 5.96 -25.66
N PHE A 234 -4.12 5.60 -24.48
CA PHE A 234 -4.17 6.49 -23.33
C PHE A 234 -3.54 5.92 -22.07
N SER A 235 -3.96 4.73 -21.60
CA SER A 235 -3.42 4.15 -20.34
C SER A 235 -3.47 2.63 -20.33
N LEU A 236 -2.49 1.99 -19.67
CA LEU A 236 -2.52 0.57 -19.37
C LEU A 236 -3.34 0.29 -18.10
N GLY A 237 -4.09 -0.81 -18.10
CA GLY A 237 -4.97 -1.19 -17.01
C GLY A 237 -4.32 -2.12 -15.99
N TYR A 238 -4.56 -1.87 -14.70
CA TYR A 238 -4.19 -2.75 -13.60
C TYR A 238 -5.37 -2.97 -12.67
N ALA A 239 -5.67 -4.25 -12.39
CA ALA A 239 -6.72 -4.65 -11.46
C ALA A 239 -6.13 -5.00 -10.09
N TRP A 240 -6.75 -4.49 -9.02
CA TRP A 240 -6.34 -4.81 -7.65
C TRP A 240 -7.50 -4.70 -6.66
N ASP A 241 -7.99 -5.85 -6.16
CA ASP A 241 -9.03 -5.91 -5.14
C ASP A 241 -8.42 -5.79 -3.74
N ILE A 242 -9.10 -5.09 -2.84
CA ILE A 242 -8.74 -4.91 -1.43
C ILE A 242 -9.78 -5.63 -0.58
N VAL A 243 -9.34 -6.55 0.28
CA VAL A 243 -10.20 -7.25 1.24
C VAL A 243 -9.82 -6.80 2.65
N LEU A 244 -10.77 -6.23 3.39
CA LEU A 244 -10.51 -5.57 4.67
C LEU A 244 -10.26 -6.54 5.83
N ASP A 245 -10.75 -7.77 5.78
CA ASP A 245 -10.68 -8.71 6.91
C ASP A 245 -10.79 -10.17 6.44
N GLY A 246 -10.47 -11.12 7.32
CA GLY A 246 -10.61 -12.56 7.08
C GLY A 246 -9.39 -13.22 6.43
N PRO A 247 -9.48 -14.52 6.09
CA PRO A 247 -8.35 -15.29 5.56
C PRO A 247 -7.79 -14.79 4.23
N SER A 248 -8.61 -14.04 3.48
CA SER A 248 -8.24 -13.44 2.19
C SER A 248 -7.92 -11.96 2.31
N ALA A 249 -7.75 -11.42 3.52
CA ALA A 249 -7.46 -10.00 3.69
C ALA A 249 -6.20 -9.58 2.96
N THR A 250 -6.24 -8.38 2.39
CA THR A 250 -5.09 -7.74 1.76
C THR A 250 -4.03 -7.42 2.80
N TRP A 251 -4.50 -7.03 3.99
CA TRP A 251 -3.67 -6.76 5.15
C TRP A 251 -4.53 -6.92 6.40
N ILE A 252 -4.00 -7.58 7.43
CA ILE A 252 -4.62 -7.61 8.75
C ILE A 252 -3.59 -7.07 9.74
N GLU A 253 -3.91 -5.97 10.43
CA GLU A 253 -3.22 -5.66 11.67
C GLU A 253 -3.47 -6.79 12.66
N GLU A 254 -2.41 -7.35 13.27
CA GLU A 254 -2.58 -8.34 14.33
C GLU A 254 -3.49 -7.77 15.40
N GLY A 255 -4.68 -8.30 15.41
CA GLY A 255 -5.65 -8.04 16.44
C GLY A 255 -5.12 -8.49 17.77
N ARG A 256 -5.38 -7.73 18.66
CA ARG A 256 -5.52 -7.75 20.11
C ARG A 256 -5.34 -9.13 20.76
#